data_76b19bb0f5704e9cf829c035a8b4288e
#
_entry.id   76b19bb0f5704e9cf829c035a8b4288e
#
_cell.length_a   1.000
_cell.length_b   1.000
_cell.length_c   1.000
_cell.angle_alpha   90.00
_cell.angle_beta   90.00
_cell.angle_gamma   90.00
#
_symmetry.space_group_name_H-M   'P 1'
#
loop_
_entity.id
_entity.type
_entity.pdbx_description
1 polymer ?
#
loop_
_entity_poly.entity_id
_entity_poly.type
_entity_poly.pdbx_seq_one_letter_code
_entity_poly.pdbx_strand_id
1 'polypeptide(L)'
;MDDSVKTIAANVRRLRAARGLSAAGLARASGVARATLAELEAGRGNPTVETLYGLASVLGVTLADLLVEAEPPAVQVVRAGEGPQVSGPVLEARLLRQGRVDRARIEVYELRVLPGRPRRADPHQPGVSEQLLVHAGRLRVGPEQDPVELGPGDFVAFDGSVAHVYEALGGEPAVATLVMLSPS
;
A
#
# COMPACT_ATOMS: atom_id res chain seq x y z
N MET A 1 4.08 13.76 -9.97
CA MET A 1 4.97 12.71 -10.55
C MET A 1 4.06 11.82 -11.37
N ASP A 2 4.40 11.55 -12.62
CA ASP A 2 3.52 10.90 -13.58
C ASP A 2 3.15 9.49 -13.10
N ASP A 3 1.88 9.18 -13.00
CA ASP A 3 1.36 7.87 -12.54
C ASP A 3 1.81 6.73 -13.45
N SER A 4 2.07 7.04 -14.73
CA SER A 4 2.59 6.11 -15.73
C SER A 4 3.94 5.52 -15.36
N VAL A 5 4.87 6.30 -14.81
CA VAL A 5 6.20 5.82 -14.42
C VAL A 5 6.11 4.85 -13.24
N LYS A 6 5.20 5.09 -12.31
CA LYS A 6 4.96 4.18 -11.18
C LYS A 6 4.37 2.84 -11.65
N THR A 7 3.43 2.88 -12.59
CA THR A 7 2.84 1.69 -13.21
C THR A 7 3.92 0.86 -13.92
N ILE A 8 4.76 1.50 -14.74
CA ILE A 8 5.88 0.84 -15.41
C ILE A 8 6.83 0.20 -14.38
N ALA A 9 7.23 0.94 -13.35
CA ALA A 9 8.11 0.45 -12.29
C ALA A 9 7.53 -0.79 -11.60
N ALA A 10 6.26 -0.76 -11.25
CA ALA A 10 5.56 -1.87 -10.61
C ALA A 10 5.51 -3.10 -11.53
N ASN A 11 5.16 -2.91 -12.81
CA ASN A 11 5.08 -3.98 -13.78
C ASN A 11 6.44 -4.62 -14.06
N VAL A 12 7.50 -3.83 -14.26
CA VAL A 12 8.85 -4.34 -14.49
C VAL A 12 9.30 -5.18 -13.28
N ARG A 13 9.16 -4.68 -12.06
CA ARG A 13 9.50 -5.44 -10.82
C ARG A 13 8.72 -6.75 -10.72
N ARG A 14 7.40 -6.69 -10.90
CA ARG A 14 6.51 -7.85 -10.82
C ARG A 14 6.88 -8.92 -11.86
N LEU A 15 7.03 -8.51 -13.13
CA LEU A 15 7.35 -9.41 -14.23
C LEU A 15 8.75 -10.01 -14.09
N ARG A 16 9.73 -9.22 -13.63
CA ARG A 16 11.07 -9.69 -13.32
C ARG A 16 11.05 -10.75 -12.21
N ALA A 17 10.37 -10.47 -11.11
CA ALA A 17 10.23 -11.40 -9.99
C ALA A 17 9.55 -12.71 -10.41
N ALA A 18 8.48 -12.62 -11.19
CA ALA A 18 7.76 -13.79 -11.71
C ALA A 18 8.64 -14.70 -12.58
N ARG A 19 9.74 -14.18 -13.17
CA ARG A 19 10.72 -14.95 -13.95
C ARG A 19 11.96 -15.36 -13.16
N GLY A 20 12.00 -15.07 -11.86
CA GLY A 20 13.16 -15.37 -11.02
C GLY A 20 14.43 -14.60 -11.40
N LEU A 21 14.30 -13.50 -12.14
CA LEU A 21 15.45 -12.71 -12.59
C LEU A 21 15.89 -11.73 -11.49
N SER A 22 17.22 -11.65 -11.26
CA SER A 22 17.79 -10.55 -10.49
C SER A 22 17.75 -9.25 -11.30
N ALA A 23 17.78 -8.08 -10.66
CA ALA A 23 17.84 -6.80 -11.34
C ALA A 23 19.10 -6.71 -12.27
N ALA A 24 20.22 -7.24 -11.79
CA ALA A 24 21.45 -7.32 -12.61
C ALA A 24 21.29 -8.27 -13.82
N GLY A 25 20.54 -9.37 -13.65
CA GLY A 25 20.23 -10.31 -14.73
C GLY A 25 19.37 -9.68 -15.81
N LEU A 26 18.29 -9.00 -15.40
CA LEU A 26 17.40 -8.30 -16.34
C LEU A 26 18.15 -7.17 -17.08
N ALA A 27 18.90 -6.33 -16.37
CA ALA A 27 19.66 -5.24 -16.96
C ALA A 27 20.63 -5.76 -18.04
N ARG A 28 21.39 -6.81 -17.73
CA ARG A 28 22.32 -7.43 -18.68
C ARG A 28 21.61 -8.02 -19.90
N ALA A 29 20.53 -8.75 -19.70
CA ALA A 29 19.80 -9.41 -20.77
C ALA A 29 19.09 -8.42 -21.70
N SER A 30 18.59 -7.30 -21.16
CA SER A 30 17.90 -6.26 -21.92
C SER A 30 18.82 -5.19 -22.54
N GLY A 31 20.13 -5.23 -22.25
CA GLY A 31 21.07 -4.19 -22.68
C GLY A 31 20.91 -2.84 -21.97
N VAL A 32 20.09 -2.80 -20.90
CA VAL A 32 19.83 -1.58 -20.12
C VAL A 32 20.90 -1.44 -19.03
N ALA A 33 21.40 -0.22 -18.83
CA ALA A 33 22.34 0.04 -17.75
C ALA A 33 21.70 -0.26 -16.37
N ARG A 34 22.49 -0.86 -15.46
CA ARG A 34 21.99 -1.23 -14.11
C ARG A 34 21.44 -0.05 -13.34
N ALA A 35 22.09 1.12 -13.47
CA ALA A 35 21.61 2.34 -12.82
C ALA A 35 20.26 2.78 -13.38
N THR A 36 20.07 2.71 -14.71
CA THR A 36 18.82 3.06 -15.37
C THR A 36 17.68 2.13 -14.93
N LEU A 37 17.94 0.83 -14.85
CA LEU A 37 16.93 -0.12 -14.35
C LEU A 37 16.60 0.12 -12.87
N ALA A 38 17.60 0.41 -12.04
CA ALA A 38 17.38 0.69 -10.62
C ALA A 38 16.54 1.96 -10.42
N GLU A 39 16.79 3.04 -11.16
CA GLU A 39 15.99 4.26 -11.11
C GLU A 39 14.56 4.01 -11.62
N LEU A 40 14.42 3.24 -12.71
CA LEU A 40 13.11 2.86 -13.22
C LEU A 40 12.31 2.05 -12.19
N GLU A 41 12.90 1.00 -11.63
CA GLU A 41 12.23 0.17 -10.61
C GLU A 41 11.95 0.93 -9.31
N ALA A 42 12.66 2.00 -9.04
CA ALA A 42 12.38 2.90 -7.93
C ALA A 42 11.24 3.91 -8.23
N GLY A 43 10.64 3.85 -9.43
CA GLY A 43 9.62 4.80 -9.86
C GLY A 43 10.17 6.19 -10.17
N ARG A 44 11.48 6.28 -10.38
CA ARG A 44 12.19 7.51 -10.77
C ARG A 44 12.72 7.35 -12.19
N GLY A 45 12.98 8.47 -12.84
CA GLY A 45 13.50 8.49 -14.20
C GLY A 45 12.39 8.54 -15.26
N ASN A 46 12.83 8.69 -16.51
CA ASN A 46 11.96 8.72 -17.68
C ASN A 46 12.55 7.76 -18.73
N PRO A 47 12.13 6.48 -18.74
CA PRO A 47 12.69 5.49 -19.64
C PRO A 47 12.35 5.84 -21.10
N THR A 48 13.29 5.64 -21.99
CA THR A 48 13.03 5.77 -23.43
C THR A 48 12.21 4.58 -23.93
N VAL A 49 11.58 4.75 -25.09
CA VAL A 49 10.83 3.67 -25.74
C VAL A 49 11.71 2.47 -26.03
N GLU A 50 12.97 2.67 -26.44
CA GLU A 50 13.96 1.61 -26.65
C GLU A 50 14.25 0.84 -25.36
N THR A 51 14.39 1.54 -24.23
CA THR A 51 14.58 0.92 -22.92
C THR A 51 13.40 0.01 -22.58
N LEU A 52 12.17 0.49 -22.79
CA LEU A 52 10.97 -0.28 -22.51
C LEU A 52 10.82 -1.49 -23.45
N TYR A 53 11.15 -1.35 -24.73
CA TYR A 53 11.17 -2.48 -25.68
C TYR A 53 12.20 -3.55 -25.29
N GLY A 54 13.42 -3.14 -24.91
CA GLY A 54 14.46 -4.06 -24.44
C GLY A 54 14.00 -4.86 -23.21
N LEU A 55 13.38 -4.18 -22.24
CA LEU A 55 12.81 -4.82 -21.04
C LEU A 55 11.65 -5.76 -21.41
N ALA A 56 10.69 -5.29 -22.20
CA ALA A 56 9.53 -6.08 -22.62
C ALA A 56 9.94 -7.37 -23.36
N SER A 57 10.91 -7.27 -24.25
CA SER A 57 11.45 -8.42 -25.00
C SER A 57 12.02 -9.51 -24.08
N VAL A 58 12.87 -9.14 -23.11
CA VAL A 58 13.45 -10.08 -22.13
C VAL A 58 12.38 -10.63 -21.18
N LEU A 59 11.43 -9.78 -20.82
CA LEU A 59 10.30 -10.16 -19.98
C LEU A 59 9.22 -10.94 -20.77
N GLY A 60 9.34 -11.13 -22.09
CA GLY A 60 8.37 -11.89 -22.90
C GLY A 60 6.96 -11.33 -22.84
N VAL A 61 6.83 -10.01 -22.84
CA VAL A 61 5.56 -9.28 -22.78
C VAL A 61 5.54 -8.19 -23.85
N THR A 62 4.38 -7.61 -24.09
CA THR A 62 4.24 -6.45 -24.97
C THR A 62 4.62 -5.15 -24.24
N LEU A 63 4.92 -4.09 -25.00
CA LEU A 63 5.10 -2.76 -24.41
C LEU A 63 3.83 -2.32 -23.65
N ALA A 64 2.64 -2.64 -24.18
CA ALA A 64 1.38 -2.32 -23.52
C ALA A 64 1.26 -2.95 -22.12
N ASP A 65 1.75 -4.18 -21.94
CA ASP A 65 1.74 -4.86 -20.64
C ASP A 65 2.62 -4.15 -19.58
N LEU A 66 3.57 -3.35 -20.01
CA LEU A 66 4.36 -2.50 -19.11
C LEU A 66 3.64 -1.20 -18.75
N LEU A 67 2.77 -0.70 -19.62
CA LEU A 67 2.11 0.60 -19.51
C LEU A 67 0.75 0.54 -18.82
N VAL A 68 0.08 -0.61 -18.90
CA VAL A 68 -1.25 -0.82 -18.32
C VAL A 68 -1.12 -1.38 -16.91
N GLU A 69 -1.94 -0.88 -15.99
CA GLU A 69 -2.01 -1.42 -14.63
C GLU A 69 -2.38 -2.91 -14.70
N ALA A 70 -1.55 -3.75 -14.10
CA ALA A 70 -1.80 -5.20 -14.12
C ALA A 70 -3.10 -5.50 -13.39
N GLU A 71 -3.97 -6.28 -14.00
CA GLU A 71 -5.11 -6.81 -13.27
C GLU A 71 -4.62 -7.60 -12.05
N PRO A 72 -5.19 -7.34 -10.87
CA PRO A 72 -4.85 -8.12 -9.70
C PRO A 72 -5.18 -9.60 -9.93
N PRO A 73 -4.43 -10.54 -9.35
CA PRO A 73 -4.74 -11.96 -9.48
C PRO A 73 -6.17 -12.22 -8.98
N ALA A 74 -6.87 -13.16 -9.62
CA ALA A 74 -8.24 -13.52 -9.25
C ALA A 74 -8.40 -13.87 -7.76
N VAL A 75 -7.33 -14.37 -7.15
CA VAL A 75 -7.22 -14.62 -5.71
C VAL A 75 -5.88 -14.05 -5.22
N GLN A 76 -5.94 -13.10 -4.29
CA GLN A 76 -4.78 -12.58 -3.58
C GLN A 76 -4.77 -13.14 -2.15
N VAL A 77 -3.68 -13.79 -1.77
CA VAL A 77 -3.49 -14.30 -0.41
C VAL A 77 -2.30 -13.58 0.22
N VAL A 78 -2.51 -13.02 1.39
CA VAL A 78 -1.47 -12.46 2.26
C VAL A 78 -1.49 -13.28 3.55
N ARG A 79 -0.43 -14.04 3.81
CA ARG A 79 -0.34 -14.87 5.01
C ARG A 79 -0.07 -14.02 6.25
N ALA A 80 -0.36 -14.59 7.43
CA ALA A 80 -0.05 -13.93 8.70
C ALA A 80 1.44 -13.52 8.76
N GLY A 81 1.72 -12.27 9.11
CA GLY A 81 3.07 -11.72 9.16
C GLY A 81 3.68 -11.33 7.81
N GLU A 82 3.02 -11.63 6.68
CA GLU A 82 3.47 -11.20 5.35
C GLU A 82 2.91 -9.82 4.98
N GLY A 83 3.57 -9.16 4.03
CA GLY A 83 3.19 -7.85 3.50
C GLY A 83 4.06 -6.72 4.03
N PRO A 84 4.04 -5.56 3.32
CA PRO A 84 4.75 -4.37 3.77
C PRO A 84 4.25 -3.90 5.13
N GLN A 85 5.17 -3.59 6.04
CA GLN A 85 4.85 -3.15 7.38
C GLN A 85 5.53 -1.82 7.70
N VAL A 86 4.81 -0.95 8.40
CA VAL A 86 5.31 0.27 9.00
C VAL A 86 5.12 0.16 10.50
N SER A 87 6.20 0.34 11.26
CA SER A 87 6.16 0.27 12.71
C SER A 87 6.56 1.60 13.32
N GLY A 88 5.73 2.07 14.23
CA GLY A 88 5.96 3.26 15.04
C GLY A 88 5.82 2.95 16.53
N PRO A 89 6.10 3.93 17.41
CA PRO A 89 6.06 3.72 18.86
C PRO A 89 4.66 3.48 19.43
N VAL A 90 3.61 3.76 18.65
CA VAL A 90 2.21 3.68 19.08
C VAL A 90 1.39 2.79 18.17
N LEU A 91 1.76 2.71 16.89
CA LEU A 91 0.96 2.02 15.88
C LEU A 91 1.87 1.26 14.95
N GLU A 92 1.51 0.01 14.71
CA GLU A 92 2.05 -0.84 13.65
C GLU A 92 0.95 -1.04 12.60
N ALA A 93 1.28 -0.84 11.33
CA ALA A 93 0.37 -1.03 10.22
C ALA A 93 0.99 -1.97 9.19
N ARG A 94 0.29 -3.04 8.86
CA ARG A 94 0.68 -4.03 7.87
C ARG A 94 -0.29 -3.98 6.70
N LEU A 95 0.21 -3.67 5.50
CA LEU A 95 -0.59 -3.59 4.30
C LEU A 95 -1.00 -4.99 3.84
N LEU A 96 -2.30 -5.24 3.73
CA LEU A 96 -2.90 -6.49 3.24
C LEU A 96 -3.30 -6.39 1.78
N ARG A 97 -3.80 -5.24 1.36
CA ARG A 97 -4.24 -4.99 -0.01
C ARG A 97 -4.10 -3.53 -0.36
N GLN A 98 -3.70 -3.29 -1.60
CA GLN A 98 -3.78 -1.99 -2.25
C GLN A 98 -4.36 -2.20 -3.65
N GLY A 99 -5.26 -1.33 -4.07
CA GLY A 99 -5.87 -1.44 -5.40
C GLY A 99 -6.80 -0.27 -5.70
N ARG A 100 -7.57 -0.45 -6.78
CA ARG A 100 -8.61 0.51 -7.19
C ARG A 100 -9.92 -0.22 -7.30
N VAL A 101 -10.99 0.46 -6.95
CA VAL A 101 -12.38 0.03 -7.19
C VAL A 101 -13.08 1.26 -7.78
N ASP A 102 -13.46 1.16 -9.04
CA ASP A 102 -13.98 2.29 -9.81
C ASP A 102 -13.02 3.49 -9.79
N ARG A 103 -13.46 4.61 -9.22
CA ARG A 103 -12.70 5.85 -9.09
C ARG A 103 -12.09 6.05 -7.70
N ALA A 104 -12.11 5.02 -6.87
CA ALA A 104 -11.52 5.09 -5.53
C ALA A 104 -10.27 4.20 -5.44
N ARG A 105 -9.25 4.69 -4.74
CA ARG A 105 -8.17 3.85 -4.24
C ARG A 105 -8.63 3.19 -2.95
N ILE A 106 -8.41 1.89 -2.84
CA ILE A 106 -8.64 1.12 -1.62
C ILE A 106 -7.31 0.65 -1.05
N GLU A 107 -7.13 0.81 0.24
CA GLU A 107 -6.02 0.25 1.00
C GLU A 107 -6.58 -0.47 2.23
N VAL A 108 -6.13 -1.70 2.45
CA VAL A 108 -6.56 -2.52 3.59
C VAL A 108 -5.34 -2.83 4.44
N TYR A 109 -5.42 -2.51 5.72
CA TYR A 109 -4.36 -2.72 6.69
C TYR A 109 -4.84 -3.57 7.86
N GLU A 110 -3.95 -4.38 8.40
CA GLU A 110 -4.04 -4.81 9.78
C GLU A 110 -3.32 -3.77 10.64
N LEU A 111 -4.05 -3.21 11.59
CA LEU A 111 -3.49 -2.28 12.57
C LEU A 111 -3.30 -2.98 13.91
N ARG A 112 -2.18 -2.67 14.55
CA ARG A 112 -1.91 -2.96 15.95
C ARG A 112 -1.60 -1.66 16.67
N VAL A 113 -2.53 -1.19 17.48
CA VAL A 113 -2.35 0.01 18.29
C VAL A 113 -1.79 -0.42 19.64
N LEU A 114 -0.60 0.08 19.97
CA LEU A 114 0.11 -0.27 21.20
C LEU A 114 -0.40 0.58 22.36
N PRO A 115 -0.44 0.02 23.59
CA PRO A 115 -0.86 0.76 24.76
C PRO A 115 0.13 1.91 25.06
N GLY A 116 -0.39 2.98 25.67
CA GLY A 116 0.42 4.14 26.04
C GLY A 116 -0.26 5.44 25.67
N ARG A 117 0.47 6.34 25.03
CA ARG A 117 -0.08 7.64 24.62
C ARG A 117 -0.91 7.52 23.35
N PRO A 118 -1.96 8.36 23.18
CA PRO A 118 -2.70 8.43 21.93
C PRO A 118 -1.79 8.79 20.75
N ARG A 119 -2.01 8.18 19.58
CA ARG A 119 -1.50 8.66 18.31
C ARG A 119 -2.49 9.67 17.73
N ARG A 120 -2.03 10.88 17.55
CA ARG A 120 -2.75 11.90 16.77
C ARG A 120 -2.26 11.84 15.33
N ALA A 121 -3.19 11.71 14.40
CA ALA A 121 -2.93 11.70 12.97
C ALA A 121 -3.40 13.01 12.36
N ASP A 122 -2.56 13.56 11.48
CA ASP A 122 -2.94 14.74 10.70
C ASP A 122 -4.04 14.37 9.70
N PRO A 123 -4.84 15.36 9.26
CA PRO A 123 -5.84 15.16 8.23
C PRO A 123 -5.23 14.57 6.96
N HIS A 124 -5.89 13.58 6.40
CA HIS A 124 -5.61 13.10 5.05
C HIS A 124 -6.13 14.09 4.00
N GLN A 125 -5.96 13.75 2.73
CA GLN A 125 -6.51 14.55 1.64
C GLN A 125 -8.06 14.57 1.70
N PRO A 126 -8.72 15.63 1.20
CA PRO A 126 -10.17 15.70 1.15
C PRO A 126 -10.79 14.48 0.47
N GLY A 127 -11.86 13.95 1.07
CA GLY A 127 -12.59 12.79 0.56
C GLY A 127 -12.03 11.43 0.97
N VAL A 128 -10.98 11.39 1.81
CA VAL A 128 -10.52 10.13 2.40
C VAL A 128 -11.49 9.71 3.50
N SER A 129 -11.93 8.45 3.44
CA SER A 129 -12.74 7.81 4.49
C SER A 129 -11.94 6.68 5.11
N GLU A 130 -12.01 6.57 6.43
CA GLU A 130 -11.45 5.46 7.19
C GLU A 130 -12.57 4.62 7.81
N GLN A 131 -12.40 3.30 7.72
CA GLN A 131 -13.35 2.33 8.26
C GLN A 131 -12.58 1.28 9.04
N LEU A 132 -12.95 1.05 10.30
CA LEU A 132 -12.27 0.10 11.16
C LEU A 132 -13.23 -0.94 11.72
N LEU A 133 -12.76 -2.19 11.73
CA LEU A 133 -13.38 -3.29 12.47
C LEU A 133 -12.38 -3.78 13.53
N VAL A 134 -12.77 -3.72 14.79
CA VAL A 134 -11.91 -4.15 15.91
C VAL A 134 -12.00 -5.65 16.08
N HIS A 135 -10.86 -6.33 16.21
CA HIS A 135 -10.75 -7.78 16.40
C HIS A 135 -10.39 -8.15 17.82
N ALA A 136 -9.53 -7.36 18.49
CA ALA A 136 -9.07 -7.61 19.84
C ALA A 136 -8.70 -6.32 20.57
N GLY A 137 -8.76 -6.34 21.90
CA GLY A 137 -8.48 -5.19 22.74
C GLY A 137 -9.62 -4.16 22.72
N ARG A 138 -9.35 -2.98 23.29
CA ARG A 138 -10.27 -1.83 23.26
C ARG A 138 -9.57 -0.66 22.58
N LEU A 139 -10.27 0.01 21.69
CA LEU A 139 -9.73 1.09 20.87
C LEU A 139 -10.57 2.35 21.02
N ARG A 140 -9.93 3.50 21.33
CA ARG A 140 -10.52 4.82 21.11
C ARG A 140 -10.03 5.34 19.77
N VAL A 141 -10.95 5.70 18.87
CA VAL A 141 -10.63 6.07 17.49
C VAL A 141 -11.67 7.03 16.91
N GLY A 142 -11.26 7.82 15.92
CA GLY A 142 -12.12 8.75 15.18
C GLY A 142 -11.67 10.20 15.26
N PRO A 143 -12.51 11.15 14.82
CA PRO A 143 -12.20 12.58 14.87
C PRO A 143 -11.74 13.00 16.27
N GLU A 144 -10.69 13.81 16.35
CA GLU A 144 -10.08 14.20 17.64
C GLU A 144 -11.08 14.88 18.59
N GLN A 145 -12.09 15.56 18.03
CA GLN A 145 -13.11 16.28 18.80
C GLN A 145 -14.23 15.38 19.33
N ASP A 146 -14.45 14.22 18.71
CA ASP A 146 -15.51 13.28 19.07
C ASP A 146 -15.09 11.83 18.80
N PRO A 147 -14.04 11.33 19.47
CA PRO A 147 -13.60 9.95 19.31
C PRO A 147 -14.55 8.99 20.02
N VAL A 148 -14.71 7.79 19.44
CA VAL A 148 -15.54 6.72 20.01
C VAL A 148 -14.68 5.61 20.59
N GLU A 149 -15.23 4.91 21.61
CA GLU A 149 -14.59 3.72 22.18
C GLU A 149 -15.24 2.46 21.60
N LEU A 150 -14.42 1.55 21.14
CA LEU A 150 -14.81 0.32 20.46
C LEU A 150 -14.17 -0.90 21.13
N GLY A 151 -14.93 -1.98 21.16
CA GLY A 151 -14.47 -3.32 21.55
C GLY A 151 -14.46 -4.30 20.36
N PRO A 152 -14.05 -5.56 20.60
CA PRO A 152 -14.04 -6.59 19.56
C PRO A 152 -15.42 -6.79 18.92
N GLY A 153 -15.46 -6.76 17.57
CA GLY A 153 -16.68 -6.86 16.76
C GLY A 153 -17.32 -5.51 16.43
N ASP A 154 -16.90 -4.41 17.07
CA ASP A 154 -17.42 -3.09 16.76
C ASP A 154 -16.79 -2.52 15.48
N PHE A 155 -17.59 -1.74 14.77
CA PHE A 155 -17.21 -1.08 13.51
C PHE A 155 -17.44 0.42 13.61
N VAL A 156 -16.54 1.21 13.02
CA VAL A 156 -16.68 2.65 12.83
C VAL A 156 -16.29 3.05 11.41
N ALA A 157 -16.94 4.07 10.89
CA ALA A 157 -16.53 4.78 9.69
C ALA A 157 -16.53 6.28 9.97
N PHE A 158 -15.47 6.98 9.55
CA PHE A 158 -15.36 8.43 9.72
C PHE A 158 -14.61 9.08 8.57
N ASP A 159 -14.73 10.40 8.49
CA ASP A 159 -14.00 11.23 7.54
C ASP A 159 -12.53 11.34 7.98
N GLY A 160 -11.62 10.72 7.23
CA GLY A 160 -10.19 10.79 7.47
C GLY A 160 -9.55 12.12 7.08
N SER A 161 -10.29 13.03 6.45
CA SER A 161 -9.81 14.38 6.10
C SER A 161 -9.81 15.37 7.28
N VAL A 162 -10.15 14.90 8.49
CA VAL A 162 -10.04 15.66 9.73
C VAL A 162 -8.96 15.07 10.64
N ALA A 163 -8.43 15.86 11.57
CA ALA A 163 -7.52 15.36 12.59
C ALA A 163 -8.21 14.27 13.42
N HIS A 164 -7.55 13.14 13.60
CA HIS A 164 -8.15 11.97 14.24
C HIS A 164 -7.16 11.25 15.16
N VAL A 165 -7.66 10.39 16.02
CA VAL A 165 -6.88 9.75 17.08
C VAL A 165 -7.04 8.24 17.05
N TYR A 166 -5.96 7.55 17.45
CA TYR A 166 -5.93 6.11 17.76
C TYR A 166 -5.31 5.92 19.14
N GLU A 167 -5.99 5.20 20.03
CA GLU A 167 -5.51 4.93 21.38
C GLU A 167 -5.98 3.55 21.83
N ALA A 168 -5.05 2.67 22.17
CA ALA A 168 -5.39 1.42 22.82
C ALA A 168 -5.73 1.66 24.29
N LEU A 169 -6.87 1.15 24.73
CA LEU A 169 -7.37 1.30 26.10
C LEU A 169 -7.12 0.02 26.91
N GLY A 170 -6.86 0.17 28.22
CA GLY A 170 -6.78 -0.97 29.13
C GLY A 170 -5.43 -1.70 29.20
N GLY A 171 -4.36 -1.11 28.64
CA GLY A 171 -2.98 -1.63 28.83
C GLY A 171 -2.58 -2.76 27.88
N GLU A 172 -3.49 -3.31 27.09
CA GLU A 172 -3.22 -4.32 26.05
C GLU A 172 -3.32 -3.69 24.66
N PRO A 173 -2.60 -4.22 23.67
CA PRO A 173 -2.73 -3.76 22.30
C PRO A 173 -4.15 -3.97 21.75
N ALA A 174 -4.64 -3.01 20.96
CA ALA A 174 -5.83 -3.20 20.15
C ALA A 174 -5.46 -3.60 18.74
N VAL A 175 -6.19 -4.59 18.17
CA VAL A 175 -6.00 -5.07 16.80
C VAL A 175 -7.27 -4.80 16.00
N ALA A 176 -7.10 -4.21 14.84
CA ALA A 176 -8.22 -3.86 13.95
C ALA A 176 -7.84 -4.05 12.47
N THR A 177 -8.83 -4.26 11.63
CA THR A 177 -8.67 -4.03 10.18
C THR A 177 -9.08 -2.59 9.87
N LEU A 178 -8.20 -1.87 9.19
CA LEU A 178 -8.48 -0.54 8.63
C LEU A 178 -8.68 -0.67 7.12
N VAL A 179 -9.75 -0.11 6.61
CA VAL A 179 -9.99 0.11 5.19
C VAL A 179 -9.96 1.62 4.94
N MET A 180 -9.03 2.07 4.13
CA MET A 180 -8.96 3.45 3.66
C MET A 180 -9.49 3.54 2.24
N LEU A 181 -10.40 4.45 2.01
CA LEU A 181 -10.91 4.82 0.68
C LEU A 181 -10.46 6.24 0.37
N SER A 182 -9.76 6.41 -0.74
CA SER A 182 -9.29 7.72 -1.20
C SER A 182 -9.82 8.03 -2.59
N PRO A 183 -10.18 9.28 -2.90
CA PRO A 183 -10.46 9.68 -4.28
C PRO A 183 -9.25 9.43 -5.18
N SER A 184 -9.51 9.15 -6.45
CA SER A 184 -8.47 8.95 -7.49
C SER A 184 -7.99 10.27 -8.06
#